data_f0dd34945c12c75ec25b57d22e16ab25
#
_entry.id   f0dd34945c12c75ec25b57d22e16ab25
#
_cell.length_a   1.000
_cell.length_b   1.000
_cell.length_c   1.000
_cell.angle_alpha   90.00
_cell.angle_beta   90.00
_cell.angle_gamma   90.00
#
_symmetry.space_group_name_H-M   'P 1'
#
loop_
_entity.id
_entity.type
_entity.pdbx_description
1 polymer ?
#
loop_
_entity_poly.entity_id
_entity_poly.type
_entity_poly.pdbx_seq_one_letter_code
_entity_poly.pdbx_strand_id
1 'polypeptide(L)'
;MQNLYELHRSKNQNILRNIELIITESNVNEINQNSEIHEKLPIEIIARNLRWFYEKLATYQTKILVLILPYPIGNYKIINKIHKKMCIEYSFNCIDMQEYYESKDLIEFGKRLDIAHQQFSIMSELGKRIVLNLENFKLSRFVKFLNKDVLFKVITPTELKCIKGEISKQVVKNSLFEEIAYRMDVSSILKFPKYLSDWRIVSMHTWNSHGKFIKGEHLINYSRSIFQNKKISLSKDVNFSNLVLEFHSDFIIDENTIMFVSNDFKTDIEEHHQAVRFWINGSKWHNYVDLISILIVHFKSHYYNAQIDFETLANENIEISKEYDFGRIIPPIELYKEIIDEYCAAMDPRKLAPLKKQINDLNNEKQRLEQEKNKQIQVLSNEKNLLQNRILKLQNDLNFISAKAANLGIEFFRSNIFDKKLNIKKQERELRIQTDQIKSKITLNLPYPNSAKPRIQNQLSYKLGQAMIVNSKSLLGYIRMPFVLSYIYDKHKQEQKIYQEKIKKDPSLKLPPLESYPDYKEALKEKECLTYKLGEALIKASNNWYGGGISNYCLRLGS
;
A
#
# COMPACT_ATOMS: atom_id res chain seq x y z
N MET A 1 -3.59 6.38 -19.38
CA MET A 1 -4.22 7.73 -19.32
C MET A 1 -3.51 8.71 -18.40
N GLN A 2 -3.05 8.33 -17.19
CA GLN A 2 -2.38 9.25 -16.25
C GLN A 2 -1.17 9.95 -16.87
N ASN A 3 -0.29 9.21 -17.55
CA ASN A 3 0.89 9.78 -18.19
C ASN A 3 0.53 10.84 -19.27
N LEU A 4 -0.49 10.56 -20.09
CA LEU A 4 -0.99 11.52 -21.09
C LEU A 4 -1.51 12.80 -20.42
N TYR A 5 -2.29 12.65 -19.33
CA TYR A 5 -2.80 13.78 -18.56
C TYR A 5 -1.65 14.65 -18.01
N GLU A 6 -0.62 14.04 -17.40
CA GLU A 6 0.53 14.79 -16.87
C GLU A 6 1.30 15.56 -17.96
N LEU A 7 1.38 15.03 -19.18
CA LEU A 7 1.98 15.72 -20.32
C LEU A 7 1.17 16.94 -20.80
N HIS A 8 -0.11 17.05 -20.43
CA HIS A 8 -0.96 18.19 -20.81
C HIS A 8 -1.17 19.22 -19.69
N ARG A 9 -0.68 18.93 -18.47
CA ARG A 9 -0.79 19.88 -17.35
C ARG A 9 0.15 21.08 -17.55
N SER A 10 -0.40 22.28 -17.40
CA SER A 10 0.37 23.52 -17.51
C SER A 10 1.55 23.60 -16.53
N LYS A 11 1.37 23.09 -15.28
CA LYS A 11 2.42 23.10 -14.27
C LYS A 11 3.66 22.29 -14.65
N ASN A 12 3.52 21.28 -15.52
CA ASN A 12 4.62 20.41 -15.91
C ASN A 12 5.36 20.92 -17.17
N GLN A 13 4.79 21.86 -17.93
CA GLN A 13 5.32 22.25 -19.23
C GLN A 13 6.73 22.85 -19.16
N ASN A 14 7.03 23.63 -18.12
CA ASN A 14 8.36 24.22 -17.96
C ASN A 14 9.44 23.14 -17.73
N ILE A 15 9.14 22.14 -16.89
CA ILE A 15 10.04 21.02 -16.62
C ILE A 15 10.22 20.20 -17.89
N LEU A 16 9.12 19.81 -18.55
CA LEU A 16 9.15 18.97 -19.74
C LEU A 16 9.91 19.56 -20.94
N ARG A 17 9.99 20.89 -21.03
CA ARG A 17 10.77 21.58 -22.08
C ARG A 17 12.27 21.63 -21.81
N ASN A 18 12.68 21.49 -20.55
CA ASN A 18 14.06 21.66 -20.09
C ASN A 18 14.70 20.38 -19.58
N ILE A 19 13.99 19.25 -19.66
CA ILE A 19 14.48 17.95 -19.18
C ILE A 19 15.34 17.27 -20.23
N GLU A 20 16.41 16.63 -19.81
CA GLU A 20 17.33 15.90 -20.69
C GLU A 20 16.83 14.49 -21.03
N LEU A 21 16.12 13.84 -20.10
CA LEU A 21 15.60 12.48 -20.26
C LEU A 21 14.19 12.37 -19.68
N ILE A 22 13.28 11.80 -20.44
CA ILE A 22 11.97 11.35 -19.96
C ILE A 22 11.99 9.82 -19.89
N ILE A 23 11.77 9.27 -18.70
CA ILE A 23 11.57 7.84 -18.51
C ILE A 23 10.08 7.59 -18.35
N THR A 24 9.53 6.67 -19.10
CA THR A 24 8.11 6.27 -18.99
C THR A 24 7.95 4.78 -18.86
N GLU A 25 7.01 4.41 -18.02
CA GLU A 25 6.53 3.05 -17.82
C GLU A 25 5.01 3.12 -17.67
N SER A 26 4.29 2.22 -18.29
CA SER A 26 2.84 2.13 -18.12
C SER A 26 2.26 0.76 -18.48
N ASN A 27 3.01 -0.10 -19.17
CA ASN A 27 2.50 -1.38 -19.71
C ASN A 27 1.83 -2.26 -18.64
N VAL A 28 2.35 -2.27 -17.41
CA VAL A 28 1.76 -3.03 -16.30
C VAL A 28 0.33 -2.57 -16.01
N ASN A 29 0.10 -1.25 -16.02
CA ASN A 29 -1.22 -0.68 -15.75
C ASN A 29 -2.21 -0.99 -16.88
N GLU A 30 -1.82 -0.84 -18.15
CA GLU A 30 -2.67 -1.16 -19.30
C GLU A 30 -3.02 -2.65 -19.34
N ILE A 31 -2.05 -3.54 -19.06
CA ILE A 31 -2.29 -4.99 -19.00
C ILE A 31 -3.25 -5.30 -17.85
N ASN A 32 -3.04 -4.73 -16.68
CA ASN A 32 -3.93 -4.94 -15.54
C ASN A 32 -5.35 -4.46 -15.85
N GLN A 33 -5.50 -3.26 -16.43
CA GLN A 33 -6.81 -2.71 -16.80
C GLN A 33 -7.52 -3.55 -17.88
N ASN A 34 -6.78 -4.11 -18.82
CA ASN A 34 -7.34 -5.01 -19.83
C ASN A 34 -7.68 -6.41 -19.26
N SER A 35 -7.07 -6.81 -18.17
CA SER A 35 -7.25 -8.14 -17.56
C SER A 35 -8.32 -8.17 -16.47
N GLU A 36 -8.92 -7.02 -16.13
CA GLU A 36 -9.92 -6.92 -15.07
C GLU A 36 -11.18 -7.74 -15.40
N ILE A 37 -11.75 -8.34 -14.36
CA ILE A 37 -12.94 -9.20 -14.50
C ILE A 37 -14.21 -8.36 -14.54
N HIS A 38 -14.27 -7.25 -13.76
CA HIS A 38 -15.50 -6.49 -13.58
C HIS A 38 -15.68 -5.35 -14.57
N GLU A 39 -14.60 -4.69 -14.97
CA GLU A 39 -14.66 -3.60 -15.94
C GLU A 39 -13.36 -3.59 -16.74
N LYS A 40 -13.38 -4.38 -17.80
CA LYS A 40 -12.23 -4.54 -18.69
C LYS A 40 -12.10 -3.33 -19.61
N LEU A 41 -10.94 -2.65 -19.56
CA LEU A 41 -10.64 -1.60 -20.54
C LEU A 41 -10.43 -2.22 -21.92
N PRO A 42 -11.21 -1.84 -22.94
CA PRO A 42 -11.05 -2.36 -24.30
C PRO A 42 -9.64 -2.08 -24.83
N ILE A 43 -9.08 -3.04 -25.55
CA ILE A 43 -7.71 -2.92 -26.08
C ILE A 43 -7.59 -1.81 -27.13
N GLU A 44 -8.67 -1.51 -27.82
CA GLU A 44 -8.80 -0.40 -28.77
C GLU A 44 -8.62 0.96 -28.06
N ILE A 45 -9.20 1.09 -26.87
CA ILE A 45 -9.07 2.29 -26.04
C ILE A 45 -7.63 2.42 -25.54
N ILE A 46 -7.01 1.31 -25.12
CA ILE A 46 -5.60 1.29 -24.71
C ILE A 46 -4.72 1.72 -25.89
N ALA A 47 -4.90 1.13 -27.07
CA ALA A 47 -4.12 1.46 -28.25
C ALA A 47 -4.25 2.93 -28.65
N ARG A 48 -5.48 3.49 -28.60
CA ARG A 48 -5.76 4.91 -28.83
C ARG A 48 -5.01 5.79 -27.83
N ASN A 49 -5.11 5.48 -26.55
CA ASN A 49 -4.50 6.27 -25.48
C ASN A 49 -2.98 6.23 -25.54
N LEU A 50 -2.41 5.07 -25.86
CA LEU A 50 -0.97 4.93 -26.06
C LEU A 50 -0.52 5.74 -27.27
N ARG A 51 -1.25 5.72 -28.38
CA ARG A 51 -0.92 6.54 -29.55
C ARG A 51 -0.91 8.03 -29.18
N TRP A 52 -1.93 8.55 -28.53
CA TRP A 52 -1.97 9.95 -28.09
C TRP A 52 -0.80 10.30 -27.14
N PHE A 53 -0.48 9.38 -26.25
CA PHE A 53 0.63 9.55 -25.31
C PHE A 53 1.98 9.61 -26.01
N TYR A 54 2.25 8.68 -26.93
CA TYR A 54 3.51 8.64 -27.66
C TYR A 54 3.64 9.78 -28.66
N GLU A 55 2.57 10.16 -29.35
CA GLU A 55 2.52 11.36 -30.20
C GLU A 55 2.87 12.61 -29.39
N LYS A 56 2.32 12.74 -28.19
CA LYS A 56 2.63 13.88 -27.32
C LYS A 56 4.09 13.85 -26.84
N LEU A 57 4.61 12.69 -26.46
CA LEU A 57 6.04 12.54 -26.10
C LEU A 57 6.96 12.95 -27.26
N ALA A 58 6.64 12.58 -28.48
CA ALA A 58 7.43 12.91 -29.67
C ALA A 58 7.48 14.42 -29.98
N THR A 59 6.68 15.24 -29.30
CA THR A 59 6.79 16.71 -29.42
C THR A 59 7.87 17.34 -28.54
N TYR A 60 8.50 16.57 -27.67
CA TYR A 60 9.61 17.05 -26.85
C TYR A 60 10.94 16.72 -27.50
N GLN A 61 11.82 17.72 -27.61
CA GLN A 61 13.17 17.57 -28.16
C GLN A 61 14.12 17.05 -27.07
N THR A 62 13.88 15.81 -26.62
CA THR A 62 14.64 15.21 -25.55
C THR A 62 14.84 13.71 -25.78
N LYS A 63 15.67 13.08 -24.98
CA LYS A 63 15.82 11.63 -24.93
C LYS A 63 14.59 11.03 -24.25
N ILE A 64 13.97 10.05 -24.86
CA ILE A 64 12.82 9.34 -24.30
C ILE A 64 13.21 7.87 -24.15
N LEU A 65 13.03 7.35 -22.94
CA LEU A 65 13.26 5.96 -22.59
C LEU A 65 11.96 5.29 -22.13
N VAL A 66 11.56 4.26 -22.84
CA VAL A 66 10.40 3.44 -22.51
C VAL A 66 10.86 2.19 -21.79
N LEU A 67 10.30 1.92 -20.61
CA LEU A 67 10.50 0.69 -19.87
C LEU A 67 9.27 -0.22 -20.10
N ILE A 68 9.49 -1.44 -20.58
CA ILE A 68 8.49 -2.49 -20.64
C ILE A 68 8.79 -3.46 -19.51
N LEU A 69 8.01 -3.40 -18.44
CA LEU A 69 8.22 -4.22 -17.25
C LEU A 69 7.56 -5.60 -17.38
N PRO A 70 8.11 -6.63 -16.74
CA PRO A 70 7.53 -7.96 -16.75
C PRO A 70 6.17 -8.00 -16.06
N TYR A 71 5.13 -8.34 -16.80
CA TYR A 71 3.80 -8.58 -16.29
C TYR A 71 3.02 -9.54 -17.21
N PRO A 72 3.33 -10.85 -17.19
CA PRO A 72 2.86 -11.82 -18.19
C PRO A 72 1.46 -12.35 -17.88
N ILE A 73 0.46 -11.45 -17.87
CA ILE A 73 -0.95 -11.82 -17.72
C ILE A 73 -1.79 -11.29 -18.88
N GLY A 74 -2.92 -11.92 -19.12
CA GLY A 74 -3.89 -11.46 -20.12
C GLY A 74 -3.26 -11.19 -21.49
N ASN A 75 -3.57 -10.03 -22.05
CA ASN A 75 -3.12 -9.61 -23.39
C ASN A 75 -1.76 -8.89 -23.40
N TYR A 76 -0.86 -9.21 -22.43
CA TYR A 76 0.44 -8.53 -22.29
C TYR A 76 1.26 -8.51 -23.60
N LYS A 77 1.24 -9.60 -24.38
CA LYS A 77 1.96 -9.68 -25.66
C LYS A 77 1.52 -8.60 -26.63
N ILE A 78 0.21 -8.40 -26.76
CA ILE A 78 -0.35 -7.40 -27.67
C ILE A 78 0.01 -5.99 -27.16
N ILE A 79 -0.20 -5.73 -25.89
CA ILE A 79 0.05 -4.41 -25.28
C ILE A 79 1.52 -4.05 -25.38
N ASN A 80 2.44 -4.96 -25.02
CA ASN A 80 3.87 -4.72 -25.13
C ASN A 80 4.31 -4.49 -26.60
N LYS A 81 3.69 -5.18 -27.56
CA LYS A 81 3.96 -4.94 -28.97
C LYS A 81 3.45 -3.59 -29.47
N ILE A 82 2.34 -3.08 -28.92
CA ILE A 82 1.90 -1.70 -29.20
C ILE A 82 2.98 -0.73 -28.71
N HIS A 83 3.51 -0.89 -27.49
CA HIS A 83 4.62 -0.07 -26.99
C HIS A 83 5.85 -0.15 -27.91
N LYS A 84 6.28 -1.36 -28.31
CA LYS A 84 7.43 -1.55 -29.21
C LYS A 84 7.21 -0.87 -30.57
N LYS A 85 6.01 -0.98 -31.18
CA LYS A 85 5.69 -0.28 -32.43
C LYS A 85 5.79 1.22 -32.30
N MET A 86 5.29 1.77 -31.19
CA MET A 86 5.39 3.21 -30.92
C MET A 86 6.86 3.63 -30.72
N CYS A 87 7.67 2.83 -30.02
CA CYS A 87 9.11 3.10 -29.89
C CYS A 87 9.80 3.17 -31.27
N ILE A 88 9.48 2.24 -32.16
CA ILE A 88 10.04 2.23 -33.53
C ILE A 88 9.57 3.47 -34.31
N GLU A 89 8.26 3.76 -34.30
CA GLU A 89 7.64 4.86 -35.05
C GLU A 89 8.25 6.21 -34.67
N TYR A 90 8.51 6.43 -33.37
CA TYR A 90 9.02 7.71 -32.84
C TYR A 90 10.51 7.69 -32.49
N SER A 91 11.21 6.59 -32.79
CA SER A 91 12.64 6.41 -32.47
C SER A 91 12.93 6.64 -30.98
N PHE A 92 12.17 6.01 -30.09
CA PHE A 92 12.37 6.05 -28.65
C PHE A 92 13.30 4.95 -28.18
N ASN A 93 14.15 5.26 -27.22
CA ASN A 93 14.97 4.26 -26.55
C ASN A 93 14.06 3.31 -25.76
N CYS A 94 14.38 2.02 -25.74
CA CYS A 94 13.57 1.00 -25.11
C CYS A 94 14.41 0.07 -24.26
N ILE A 95 13.89 -0.31 -23.12
CA ILE A 95 14.38 -1.41 -22.29
C ILE A 95 13.19 -2.37 -22.13
N ASP A 96 13.29 -3.54 -22.79
CA ASP A 96 12.28 -4.58 -22.67
C ASP A 96 12.72 -5.62 -21.61
N MET A 97 12.27 -5.40 -20.38
CA MET A 97 12.53 -6.35 -19.29
C MET A 97 11.64 -7.58 -19.39
N GLN A 98 10.46 -7.50 -20.02
CA GLN A 98 9.60 -8.68 -20.23
C GLN A 98 10.31 -9.70 -21.11
N GLU A 99 10.86 -9.27 -22.24
CA GLU A 99 11.62 -10.15 -23.16
C GLU A 99 12.88 -10.71 -22.50
N TYR A 100 13.60 -9.87 -21.71
CA TYR A 100 14.74 -10.31 -20.95
C TYR A 100 14.37 -11.42 -19.94
N TYR A 101 13.27 -11.24 -19.19
CA TYR A 101 12.80 -12.24 -18.23
C TYR A 101 12.37 -13.55 -18.90
N GLU A 102 11.70 -13.46 -20.07
CA GLU A 102 11.34 -14.64 -20.86
C GLU A 102 12.58 -15.37 -21.37
N SER A 103 13.56 -14.64 -21.95
CA SER A 103 14.79 -15.24 -22.52
C SER A 103 15.69 -15.88 -21.47
N LYS A 104 15.57 -15.47 -20.19
CA LYS A 104 16.38 -15.95 -19.06
C LYS A 104 15.64 -16.85 -18.09
N ASP A 105 14.42 -17.26 -18.42
CA ASP A 105 13.54 -18.06 -17.54
C ASP A 105 13.37 -17.45 -16.14
N LEU A 106 13.11 -16.13 -16.09
CA LEU A 106 13.00 -15.35 -14.85
C LEU A 106 11.55 -14.99 -14.50
N ILE A 107 10.57 -15.42 -15.28
CA ILE A 107 9.16 -15.05 -15.07
C ILE A 107 8.67 -15.49 -13.69
N GLU A 108 8.92 -16.73 -13.29
CA GLU A 108 8.50 -17.22 -11.98
C GLU A 108 9.29 -16.57 -10.83
N PHE A 109 10.53 -16.18 -11.10
CA PHE A 109 11.32 -15.40 -10.16
C PHE A 109 10.68 -14.01 -9.91
N GLY A 110 10.29 -13.31 -10.96
CA GLY A 110 9.63 -12.00 -10.86
C GLY A 110 8.32 -12.04 -10.07
N LYS A 111 7.54 -13.13 -10.19
CA LYS A 111 6.25 -13.29 -9.49
C LYS A 111 6.38 -13.55 -7.98
N ARG A 112 7.58 -13.87 -7.46
CA ARG A 112 7.76 -14.32 -6.06
C ARG A 112 7.42 -13.29 -5.00
N LEU A 113 7.56 -12.00 -5.29
CA LEU A 113 7.25 -10.92 -4.36
C LEU A 113 5.88 -10.32 -4.65
N ASP A 114 5.68 -9.88 -5.87
CA ASP A 114 4.48 -9.25 -6.38
C ASP A 114 4.49 -9.41 -7.89
N ILE A 115 3.36 -9.80 -8.47
CA ILE A 115 3.26 -10.00 -9.91
C ILE A 115 3.41 -8.70 -10.72
N ALA A 116 3.04 -7.56 -10.12
CA ALA A 116 3.00 -6.26 -10.78
C ALA A 116 4.22 -5.37 -10.51
N HIS A 117 4.93 -5.59 -9.38
CA HIS A 117 6.00 -4.71 -8.95
C HIS A 117 7.33 -5.43 -8.94
N GLN A 118 8.31 -4.80 -9.59
CA GLN A 118 9.66 -5.32 -9.63
C GLN A 118 10.39 -5.12 -8.29
N GLN A 119 11.39 -5.97 -8.02
CA GLN A 119 12.20 -5.86 -6.82
C GLN A 119 12.92 -4.51 -6.78
N PHE A 120 12.82 -3.82 -5.64
CA PHE A 120 13.43 -2.51 -5.44
C PHE A 120 14.93 -2.47 -5.76
N SER A 121 15.67 -3.51 -5.35
CA SER A 121 17.10 -3.62 -5.61
C SER A 121 17.44 -3.67 -7.10
N ILE A 122 16.65 -4.41 -7.89
CA ILE A 122 16.82 -4.52 -9.34
C ILE A 122 16.54 -3.17 -10.00
N MET A 123 15.43 -2.52 -9.63
CA MET A 123 15.06 -1.22 -10.18
C MET A 123 16.04 -0.11 -9.77
N SER A 124 16.56 -0.16 -8.54
CA SER A 124 17.59 0.77 -8.08
C SER A 124 18.88 0.63 -8.89
N GLU A 125 19.31 -0.61 -9.15
CA GLU A 125 20.51 -0.85 -9.97
C GLU A 125 20.27 -0.48 -11.44
N LEU A 126 19.10 -0.78 -12.00
CA LEU A 126 18.72 -0.32 -13.33
C LEU A 126 18.73 1.21 -13.43
N GLY A 127 18.19 1.91 -12.43
CA GLY A 127 18.22 3.38 -12.38
C GLY A 127 19.64 3.95 -12.43
N LYS A 128 20.59 3.36 -11.67
CA LYS A 128 22.02 3.75 -11.74
C LYS A 128 22.60 3.53 -13.13
N ARG A 129 22.31 2.39 -13.76
CA ARG A 129 22.80 2.07 -15.11
C ARG A 129 22.19 2.99 -16.16
N ILE A 130 20.94 3.39 -16.02
CA ILE A 130 20.32 4.41 -16.87
C ILE A 130 21.10 5.73 -16.79
N VAL A 131 21.39 6.22 -15.57
CA VAL A 131 22.16 7.44 -15.38
C VAL A 131 23.57 7.33 -15.99
N LEU A 132 24.26 6.23 -15.77
CA LEU A 132 25.61 5.98 -16.33
C LEU A 132 25.61 5.87 -17.87
N ASN A 133 24.47 5.58 -18.48
CA ASN A 133 24.32 5.47 -19.93
C ASN A 133 23.57 6.67 -20.56
N LEU A 134 23.38 7.74 -19.82
CA LEU A 134 22.59 8.89 -20.25
C LEU A 134 23.02 9.43 -21.62
N GLU A 135 24.35 9.58 -21.84
CA GLU A 135 24.92 10.05 -23.09
C GLU A 135 24.70 9.11 -24.29
N ASN A 136 24.50 7.83 -24.03
CA ASN A 136 24.32 6.83 -25.08
C ASN A 136 22.88 6.81 -25.63
N PHE A 137 21.90 7.32 -24.88
CA PHE A 137 20.52 7.39 -25.35
C PHE A 137 20.41 8.35 -26.54
N LYS A 138 19.65 7.93 -27.53
CA LYS A 138 19.40 8.71 -28.73
C LYS A 138 18.28 9.72 -28.50
N LEU A 139 18.40 10.87 -29.15
CA LEU A 139 17.29 11.82 -29.24
C LEU A 139 16.13 11.17 -30.01
N SER A 140 14.92 11.38 -29.52
CA SER A 140 13.73 10.95 -30.22
C SER A 140 13.55 11.67 -31.54
N ARG A 141 12.89 11.02 -32.49
CA ARG A 141 12.44 11.68 -33.71
C ARG A 141 11.45 12.77 -33.36
N PHE A 142 11.83 14.02 -33.61
CA PHE A 142 10.97 15.15 -33.35
C PHE A 142 9.84 15.22 -34.37
N VAL A 143 8.62 15.21 -33.87
CA VAL A 143 7.41 15.44 -34.68
C VAL A 143 6.93 16.86 -34.44
N LYS A 144 7.20 17.75 -35.39
CA LYS A 144 6.89 19.20 -35.30
C LYS A 144 5.39 19.48 -35.13
N PHE A 145 4.55 18.62 -35.63
CA PHE A 145 3.11 18.80 -35.61
C PHE A 145 2.44 17.52 -35.08
N LEU A 146 1.82 17.65 -33.91
CA LEU A 146 0.74 16.73 -33.54
C LEU A 146 -0.31 16.74 -34.64
N ASN A 147 -1.06 15.66 -34.75
CA ASN A 147 -2.26 15.65 -35.55
C ASN A 147 -3.09 16.89 -35.19
N LYS A 148 -3.12 17.89 -36.09
CA LYS A 148 -3.81 19.18 -35.86
C LYS A 148 -5.31 19.00 -35.59
N ASP A 149 -5.81 17.82 -35.88
CA ASP A 149 -7.20 17.45 -35.69
C ASP A 149 -7.53 16.95 -34.27
N VAL A 150 -6.52 16.76 -33.42
CA VAL A 150 -6.70 16.30 -32.02
C VAL A 150 -6.14 17.33 -31.06
N LEU A 151 -7.00 18.00 -30.34
CA LEU A 151 -6.64 19.02 -29.35
C LEU A 151 -6.99 18.57 -27.95
N PHE A 152 -6.06 18.67 -27.03
CA PHE A 152 -6.27 18.37 -25.63
C PHE A 152 -6.30 19.65 -24.79
N LYS A 153 -7.15 19.65 -23.77
CA LYS A 153 -7.22 20.69 -22.75
C LYS A 153 -7.44 20.09 -21.38
N VAL A 154 -6.67 20.53 -20.40
CA VAL A 154 -6.93 20.28 -18.98
C VAL A 154 -7.74 21.45 -18.44
N ILE A 155 -8.93 21.19 -17.94
CA ILE A 155 -9.81 22.19 -17.33
C ILE A 155 -9.90 21.96 -15.82
N THR A 156 -9.92 23.03 -15.06
CA THR A 156 -10.12 23.00 -13.61
C THR A 156 -11.58 23.34 -13.26
N PRO A 157 -12.07 22.99 -12.08
CA PRO A 157 -13.41 23.36 -11.64
C PRO A 157 -13.69 24.86 -11.68
N THR A 158 -12.65 25.70 -11.58
CA THR A 158 -12.78 27.18 -11.68
C THR A 158 -13.12 27.68 -13.09
N GLU A 159 -12.89 26.87 -14.13
CA GLU A 159 -13.29 27.17 -15.51
C GLU A 159 -14.74 26.75 -15.79
N LEU A 160 -15.37 26.00 -14.88
CA LEU A 160 -16.77 25.61 -14.94
C LEU A 160 -17.62 26.61 -14.15
N LYS A 161 -18.88 26.74 -14.53
CA LYS A 161 -19.81 27.62 -13.82
C LYS A 161 -20.54 26.85 -12.71
N CYS A 162 -20.31 27.21 -11.46
CA CYS A 162 -21.14 26.71 -10.37
C CYS A 162 -22.53 27.35 -10.48
N ILE A 163 -23.55 26.54 -10.79
CA ILE A 163 -24.95 27.01 -10.97
C ILE A 163 -25.83 26.71 -9.76
N LYS A 164 -25.36 25.84 -8.85
CA LYS A 164 -26.00 25.50 -7.59
C LYS A 164 -24.96 25.10 -6.56
N GLY A 165 -25.21 25.42 -5.28
CA GLY A 165 -24.26 25.11 -4.20
C GLY A 165 -22.98 25.92 -4.26
N GLU A 166 -21.94 25.38 -3.65
CA GLU A 166 -20.61 26.00 -3.58
C GLU A 166 -19.54 24.94 -3.79
N ILE A 167 -18.37 25.35 -4.26
CA ILE A 167 -17.17 24.53 -4.30
C ILE A 167 -16.11 25.12 -3.36
N SER A 168 -15.53 24.29 -2.51
CA SER A 168 -14.47 24.75 -1.60
C SER A 168 -13.10 24.33 -2.12
N LYS A 169 -12.20 25.31 -2.20
CA LYS A 169 -10.80 25.09 -2.57
C LYS A 169 -10.01 24.58 -1.37
N GLN A 170 -9.21 23.54 -1.56
CA GLN A 170 -8.33 23.00 -0.54
C GLN A 170 -6.98 22.59 -1.12
N VAL A 171 -5.93 22.68 -0.33
CA VAL A 171 -4.62 22.13 -0.65
C VAL A 171 -4.57 20.71 -0.10
N VAL A 172 -4.30 19.75 -0.95
CA VAL A 172 -4.19 18.32 -0.60
C VAL A 172 -2.78 17.85 -0.86
N LYS A 173 -2.24 17.01 0.04
CA LYS A 173 -0.84 16.64 0.02
C LYS A 173 -0.60 15.22 0.52
N ASN A 174 0.35 14.55 -0.12
CA ASN A 174 0.98 13.31 0.38
C ASN A 174 2.52 13.45 0.33
N SER A 175 3.25 12.35 0.46
CA SER A 175 4.73 12.37 0.44
C SER A 175 5.33 12.74 -0.92
N LEU A 176 4.57 12.64 -2.01
CA LEU A 176 5.06 12.82 -3.38
C LEU A 176 4.39 13.98 -4.12
N PHE A 177 3.17 14.33 -3.76
CA PHE A 177 2.34 15.27 -4.51
C PHE A 177 1.71 16.31 -3.60
N GLU A 178 1.60 17.52 -4.11
CA GLU A 178 0.80 18.60 -3.56
C GLU A 178 -0.07 19.17 -4.67
N GLU A 179 -1.40 19.22 -4.44
CA GLU A 179 -2.39 19.60 -5.43
C GLU A 179 -3.42 20.57 -4.85
N ILE A 180 -4.04 21.35 -5.72
CA ILE A 180 -5.23 22.12 -5.39
C ILE A 180 -6.44 21.31 -5.83
N ALA A 181 -7.23 20.87 -4.87
CA ALA A 181 -8.49 20.18 -5.11
C ALA A 181 -9.67 21.10 -4.79
N TYR A 182 -10.78 20.85 -5.46
CA TYR A 182 -12.03 21.57 -5.26
C TYR A 182 -13.09 20.57 -4.82
N ARG A 183 -13.52 20.70 -3.58
CA ARG A 183 -14.58 19.84 -3.06
C ARG A 183 -15.92 20.31 -3.57
N MET A 184 -16.62 19.40 -4.23
CA MET A 184 -18.05 19.51 -4.54
C MET A 184 -18.79 18.46 -3.72
N ASP A 185 -19.90 18.84 -3.14
CA ASP A 185 -20.82 17.94 -2.45
C ASP A 185 -22.11 17.70 -3.26
N VAL A 186 -23.04 16.95 -2.70
CA VAL A 186 -24.33 16.63 -3.35
C VAL A 186 -25.22 17.86 -3.59
N SER A 187 -24.93 19.02 -2.99
CA SER A 187 -25.64 20.27 -3.23
C SER A 187 -25.10 21.04 -4.43
N SER A 188 -23.88 20.70 -4.88
CA SER A 188 -23.12 21.45 -5.87
C SER A 188 -23.39 20.93 -7.28
N ILE A 189 -23.63 21.86 -8.22
CA ILE A 189 -23.76 21.56 -9.65
C ILE A 189 -22.84 22.49 -10.44
N LEU A 190 -21.93 21.89 -11.22
CA LEU A 190 -21.07 22.59 -12.15
C LEU A 190 -21.60 22.45 -13.58
N LYS A 191 -21.70 23.55 -14.29
CA LYS A 191 -22.10 23.60 -15.70
C LYS A 191 -20.89 23.87 -16.57
N PHE A 192 -20.77 23.11 -17.66
CA PHE A 192 -19.73 23.31 -18.66
C PHE A 192 -20.03 24.55 -19.52
N PRO A 193 -19.03 25.42 -19.80
CA PRO A 193 -19.21 26.58 -20.66
C PRO A 193 -19.50 26.16 -22.11
N LYS A 194 -20.29 26.96 -22.82
CA LYS A 194 -20.69 26.70 -24.22
C LYS A 194 -19.48 26.55 -25.17
N TYR A 195 -18.37 27.22 -24.91
CA TYR A 195 -17.16 27.10 -25.76
C TYR A 195 -16.48 25.73 -25.69
N LEU A 196 -16.88 24.87 -24.76
CA LEU A 196 -16.45 23.46 -24.65
C LEU A 196 -17.41 22.48 -25.35
N SER A 197 -18.44 22.98 -26.03
CA SER A 197 -19.31 22.09 -26.83
C SER A 197 -18.50 21.35 -27.88
N ASP A 198 -18.88 20.08 -28.13
CA ASP A 198 -18.22 19.13 -29.02
C ASP A 198 -16.88 18.57 -28.51
N TRP A 199 -16.41 19.01 -27.33
CA TRP A 199 -15.31 18.34 -26.65
C TRP A 199 -15.80 17.05 -25.98
N ARG A 200 -14.88 16.11 -25.80
CA ARG A 200 -15.12 14.84 -25.10
C ARG A 200 -14.35 14.79 -23.80
N ILE A 201 -14.97 14.25 -22.78
CA ILE A 201 -14.29 13.96 -21.51
C ILE A 201 -13.52 12.66 -21.67
N VAL A 202 -12.22 12.65 -21.38
CA VAL A 202 -11.37 11.46 -21.45
C VAL A 202 -10.83 11.01 -20.11
N SER A 203 -10.61 11.93 -19.17
CA SER A 203 -10.31 11.55 -17.80
C SER A 203 -10.60 12.67 -16.82
N MET A 204 -10.73 12.30 -15.54
CA MET A 204 -10.77 13.26 -14.44
C MET A 204 -9.74 12.91 -13.37
N HIS A 205 -9.11 13.92 -12.81
CA HIS A 205 -8.16 13.80 -11.70
C HIS A 205 -8.83 14.17 -10.40
N THR A 206 -8.83 13.24 -9.45
CA THR A 206 -9.49 13.39 -8.14
C THR A 206 -8.52 13.12 -7.00
N TRP A 207 -8.86 13.65 -5.83
CA TRP A 207 -8.12 13.42 -4.60
C TRP A 207 -9.08 13.18 -3.44
N ASN A 208 -9.41 11.94 -3.18
CA ASN A 208 -10.27 11.59 -2.06
C ASN A 208 -9.41 11.02 -0.92
N SER A 209 -9.06 11.86 0.06
CA SER A 209 -8.06 11.54 1.09
C SER A 209 -8.60 10.81 2.32
N HIS A 210 -9.86 10.41 2.37
CA HIS A 210 -10.47 9.93 3.60
C HIS A 210 -10.65 8.41 3.71
N GLY A 211 -9.60 7.66 3.34
CA GLY A 211 -9.49 6.26 3.69
C GLY A 211 -8.64 6.09 4.96
N LYS A 212 -9.23 5.71 6.09
CA LYS A 212 -8.45 5.20 7.21
C LYS A 212 -7.99 3.80 6.88
N PHE A 213 -6.68 3.60 6.75
CA PHE A 213 -6.11 2.26 6.76
C PHE A 213 -6.33 1.65 8.14
N ILE A 214 -7.29 0.77 8.27
CA ILE A 214 -7.39 -0.14 9.41
C ILE A 214 -6.45 -1.30 9.09
N LYS A 215 -5.59 -1.64 10.04
CA LYS A 215 -4.53 -2.63 9.89
C LYS A 215 -5.05 -3.94 9.29
N GLY A 216 -4.59 -4.28 8.09
CA GLY A 216 -4.94 -5.52 7.38
C GLY A 216 -6.18 -5.45 6.48
N GLU A 217 -6.94 -4.35 6.52
CA GLU A 217 -8.10 -4.13 5.66
C GLU A 217 -7.98 -2.75 5.01
N HIS A 218 -8.01 -2.72 3.70
CA HIS A 218 -8.07 -1.47 2.94
C HIS A 218 -9.52 -1.01 2.88
N LEU A 219 -9.94 -0.17 3.84
CA LEU A 219 -11.23 0.52 3.73
C LEU A 219 -11.12 1.56 2.61
N ILE A 220 -11.73 1.25 1.48
CA ILE A 220 -11.85 2.18 0.37
C ILE A 220 -13.22 2.85 0.48
N ASN A 221 -13.21 4.17 0.52
CA ASN A 221 -14.43 4.96 0.46
C ASN A 221 -14.62 5.47 -0.97
N TYR A 222 -15.85 5.51 -1.40
CA TYR A 222 -16.24 5.85 -2.76
C TYR A 222 -17.06 7.11 -2.80
N SER A 223 -17.03 7.77 -3.92
CA SER A 223 -17.96 8.82 -4.30
C SER A 223 -18.41 8.57 -5.73
N ARG A 224 -19.51 9.13 -6.14
CA ARG A 224 -20.00 9.01 -7.52
C ARG A 224 -20.18 10.39 -8.13
N SER A 225 -19.47 10.63 -9.22
CA SER A 225 -19.64 11.81 -10.05
C SER A 225 -20.58 11.51 -11.19
N ILE A 226 -21.57 12.37 -11.39
CA ILE A 226 -22.53 12.27 -12.49
C ILE A 226 -22.22 13.35 -13.52
N PHE A 227 -22.13 12.94 -14.76
CA PHE A 227 -22.06 13.83 -15.93
C PHE A 227 -23.35 13.66 -16.72
N GLN A 228 -24.02 14.74 -17.01
CA GLN A 228 -25.28 14.72 -17.76
C GLN A 228 -25.27 15.79 -18.84
N ASN A 229 -25.60 15.40 -20.05
CA ASN A 229 -25.86 16.29 -21.18
C ASN A 229 -27.31 16.14 -21.66
N LYS A 230 -27.66 16.72 -22.81
CA LYS A 230 -29.03 16.64 -23.37
C LYS A 230 -29.43 15.22 -23.77
N LYS A 231 -28.47 14.33 -24.05
CA LYS A 231 -28.71 13.02 -24.65
C LYS A 231 -28.56 11.86 -23.67
N ILE A 232 -27.53 11.92 -22.82
CA ILE A 232 -27.14 10.83 -21.94
C ILE A 232 -26.70 11.35 -20.58
N SER A 233 -26.79 10.49 -19.60
CA SER A 233 -26.18 10.63 -18.27
C SER A 233 -25.17 9.51 -18.06
N LEU A 234 -24.04 9.85 -17.44
CA LEU A 234 -22.94 8.92 -17.16
C LEU A 234 -22.51 9.08 -15.69
N SER A 235 -22.39 7.98 -14.98
CA SER A 235 -21.79 7.95 -13.65
C SER A 235 -20.36 7.44 -13.71
N LYS A 236 -19.47 8.08 -12.94
CA LYS A 236 -18.11 7.64 -12.72
C LYS A 236 -17.83 7.49 -11.25
N ASP A 237 -17.52 6.26 -10.82
CA ASP A 237 -17.16 6.01 -9.44
C ASP A 237 -15.74 6.49 -9.17
N VAL A 238 -15.56 7.13 -8.03
CA VAL A 238 -14.33 7.77 -7.59
C VAL A 238 -13.90 7.12 -6.28
N ASN A 239 -12.70 6.62 -6.23
CA ASN A 239 -12.11 6.16 -4.98
C ASN A 239 -11.22 7.25 -4.35
N PHE A 240 -10.73 7.01 -3.14
CA PHE A 240 -10.12 8.00 -2.27
C PHE A 240 -8.66 8.36 -2.57
N SER A 241 -8.02 7.79 -3.57
CA SER A 241 -6.59 8.05 -3.86
C SER A 241 -6.39 9.19 -4.87
N ASN A 242 -5.17 9.75 -4.90
CA ASN A 242 -4.73 10.66 -5.95
C ASN A 242 -4.69 9.90 -7.29
N LEU A 243 -5.72 10.02 -8.07
CA LEU A 243 -5.95 9.16 -9.22
C LEU A 243 -6.54 9.91 -10.42
N VAL A 244 -6.04 9.58 -11.60
CA VAL A 244 -6.61 9.99 -12.86
C VAL A 244 -7.52 8.87 -13.37
N LEU A 245 -8.81 9.13 -13.35
CA LEU A 245 -9.87 8.19 -13.72
C LEU A 245 -10.19 8.36 -15.21
N GLU A 246 -10.03 7.30 -15.97
CA GLU A 246 -10.29 7.27 -17.40
C GLU A 246 -11.76 7.04 -17.71
N PHE A 247 -12.26 7.72 -18.75
CA PHE A 247 -13.60 7.49 -19.30
C PHE A 247 -13.52 6.52 -20.47
N HIS A 248 -14.33 5.47 -20.40
CA HIS A 248 -14.41 4.45 -21.44
C HIS A 248 -15.41 4.84 -22.54
N SER A 249 -16.47 5.51 -22.12
CA SER A 249 -17.57 5.92 -22.99
C SER A 249 -17.30 7.26 -23.66
N ASP A 250 -17.82 7.42 -24.86
CA ASP A 250 -17.72 8.66 -25.62
C ASP A 250 -18.73 9.71 -25.12
N PHE A 251 -18.37 10.42 -24.03
CA PHE A 251 -19.20 11.47 -23.48
C PHE A 251 -18.85 12.83 -24.10
N ILE A 252 -19.77 13.35 -24.92
CA ILE A 252 -19.64 14.62 -25.63
C ILE A 252 -20.25 15.75 -24.79
N ILE A 253 -19.48 16.80 -24.57
CA ILE A 253 -19.93 18.02 -23.89
C ILE A 253 -20.84 18.81 -24.84
N ASP A 254 -21.98 19.25 -24.33
CA ASP A 254 -22.88 20.20 -25.00
C ASP A 254 -23.19 21.41 -24.09
N GLU A 255 -23.99 22.35 -24.57
CA GLU A 255 -24.36 23.56 -23.83
C GLU A 255 -25.18 23.30 -22.55
N ASN A 256 -25.76 22.09 -22.41
CA ASN A 256 -26.54 21.65 -21.24
C ASN A 256 -25.71 20.81 -20.27
N THR A 257 -24.48 20.46 -20.63
CA THR A 257 -23.66 19.55 -19.82
C THR A 257 -23.41 20.08 -18.42
N ILE A 258 -23.76 19.27 -17.45
CA ILE A 258 -23.53 19.52 -16.02
C ILE A 258 -22.79 18.35 -15.38
N MET A 259 -22.11 18.65 -14.28
CA MET A 259 -21.50 17.66 -13.38
C MET A 259 -22.02 17.89 -11.96
N PHE A 260 -22.35 16.81 -11.25
CA PHE A 260 -22.76 16.83 -9.86
C PHE A 260 -22.40 15.52 -9.14
N VAL A 261 -22.56 15.49 -7.83
CA VAL A 261 -22.29 14.30 -7.00
C VAL A 261 -23.62 13.68 -6.56
N SER A 262 -23.79 12.39 -6.79
CA SER A 262 -24.94 11.64 -6.27
C SER A 262 -24.63 10.15 -6.23
N ASN A 263 -24.97 9.50 -5.13
CA ASN A 263 -24.80 8.05 -4.97
C ASN A 263 -26.02 7.24 -5.43
N ASP A 264 -27.18 7.90 -5.56
CA ASP A 264 -28.47 7.26 -5.82
C ASP A 264 -29.06 7.58 -7.21
N PHE A 265 -28.43 8.49 -7.96
CA PHE A 265 -28.89 8.88 -9.28
C PHE A 265 -28.67 7.75 -10.29
N LYS A 266 -29.73 7.30 -10.94
CA LYS A 266 -29.64 6.30 -12.01
C LYS A 266 -29.23 6.97 -13.31
N THR A 267 -28.18 6.47 -13.92
CA THR A 267 -27.61 6.97 -15.17
C THR A 267 -27.80 5.98 -16.30
N ASP A 268 -27.76 6.49 -17.54
CA ASP A 268 -27.81 5.65 -18.75
C ASP A 268 -26.56 4.79 -18.90
N ILE A 269 -25.41 5.31 -18.44
CA ILE A 269 -24.11 4.65 -18.48
C ILE A 269 -23.51 4.67 -17.08
N GLU A 270 -23.08 3.52 -16.60
CA GLU A 270 -22.34 3.39 -15.35
C GLU A 270 -20.92 2.92 -15.62
N GLU A 271 -19.94 3.72 -15.19
CA GLU A 271 -18.53 3.36 -15.25
C GLU A 271 -17.97 3.22 -13.84
N HIS A 272 -17.62 2.00 -13.49
CA HIS A 272 -16.99 1.68 -12.22
C HIS A 272 -15.47 1.72 -12.38
N HIS A 273 -14.80 2.31 -11.40
CA HIS A 273 -13.36 2.18 -11.34
C HIS A 273 -12.98 0.78 -10.86
N GLN A 274 -11.86 0.24 -11.34
CA GLN A 274 -11.31 -1.06 -10.92
C GLN A 274 -11.28 -1.26 -9.40
N ALA A 275 -11.12 -0.19 -8.64
CA ALA A 275 -11.08 -0.24 -7.19
C ALA A 275 -12.44 -0.59 -6.53
N VAL A 276 -13.57 -0.55 -7.24
CA VAL A 276 -14.87 -0.98 -6.69
C VAL A 276 -14.84 -2.45 -6.26
N ARG A 277 -14.01 -3.27 -6.88
CA ARG A 277 -13.75 -4.67 -6.46
C ARG A 277 -13.26 -4.81 -5.01
N PHE A 278 -12.73 -3.74 -4.42
CA PHE A 278 -12.23 -3.72 -3.05
C PHE A 278 -13.28 -3.26 -2.03
N TRP A 279 -14.57 -3.26 -2.43
CA TRP A 279 -15.64 -3.00 -1.47
C TRP A 279 -15.65 -4.08 -0.38
N ILE A 280 -15.40 -3.66 0.85
CA ILE A 280 -15.40 -4.53 2.02
C ILE A 280 -16.37 -4.00 3.07
N ASN A 281 -16.68 -4.82 4.07
CA ASN A 281 -17.53 -4.39 5.18
C ASN A 281 -16.91 -3.17 5.89
N GLY A 282 -17.64 -2.07 5.94
CA GLY A 282 -17.18 -0.79 6.47
C GLY A 282 -16.79 0.25 5.42
N SER A 283 -16.68 -0.11 4.12
CA SER A 283 -16.60 0.86 3.03
C SER A 283 -17.85 1.74 3.00
N LYS A 284 -17.70 3.01 2.61
CA LYS A 284 -18.77 3.99 2.62
C LYS A 284 -18.79 4.80 1.33
N TRP A 285 -19.98 5.22 0.95
CA TRP A 285 -20.17 6.27 -0.03
C TRP A 285 -20.07 7.63 0.64
N HIS A 286 -19.25 8.53 0.07
CA HIS A 286 -19.19 9.93 0.46
C HIS A 286 -20.13 10.77 -0.37
N ASN A 287 -20.63 11.84 0.23
CA ASN A 287 -21.49 12.81 -0.43
C ASN A 287 -20.71 13.98 -1.05
N TYR A 288 -19.44 13.74 -1.41
CA TYR A 288 -18.59 14.75 -2.03
C TYR A 288 -17.52 14.11 -2.92
N VAL A 289 -16.96 14.90 -3.82
CA VAL A 289 -15.80 14.59 -4.63
C VAL A 289 -14.80 15.73 -4.53
N ASP A 290 -13.52 15.40 -4.31
CA ASP A 290 -12.40 16.35 -4.38
C ASP A 290 -11.82 16.31 -5.79
N LEU A 291 -12.27 17.22 -6.65
CA LEU A 291 -11.89 17.30 -8.06
C LEU A 291 -10.70 18.24 -8.23
N ILE A 292 -9.66 17.77 -8.94
CA ILE A 292 -8.50 18.60 -9.30
C ILE A 292 -8.71 19.19 -10.69
N SER A 293 -8.98 18.35 -11.69
CA SER A 293 -9.19 18.78 -13.08
C SER A 293 -9.80 17.67 -13.93
N ILE A 294 -10.19 18.03 -15.13
CA ILE A 294 -10.72 17.12 -16.15
C ILE A 294 -9.88 17.29 -17.42
N LEU A 295 -9.44 16.19 -18.02
CA LEU A 295 -8.84 16.18 -19.35
C LEU A 295 -9.92 15.98 -20.39
N ILE A 296 -9.98 16.89 -21.33
CA ILE A 296 -10.90 16.86 -22.45
C ILE A 296 -10.15 16.87 -23.79
N VAL A 297 -10.77 16.33 -24.80
CA VAL A 297 -10.22 16.25 -26.16
C VAL A 297 -11.25 16.72 -27.18
N HIS A 298 -10.79 17.41 -28.20
CA HIS A 298 -11.60 17.82 -29.36
C HIS A 298 -11.05 17.17 -30.63
N PHE A 299 -11.95 16.61 -31.45
CA PHE A 299 -11.63 16.05 -32.77
C PHE A 299 -12.36 16.82 -33.85
N LYS A 300 -11.66 17.06 -34.95
CA LYS A 300 -12.27 17.58 -36.17
C LYS A 300 -12.83 16.50 -37.10
N SER A 301 -12.44 15.26 -36.92
CA SER A 301 -12.87 14.10 -37.71
C SER A 301 -13.05 12.87 -36.82
N HIS A 302 -13.68 11.84 -37.36
CA HIS A 302 -14.12 10.64 -36.64
C HIS A 302 -13.17 10.13 -35.57
N TYR A 303 -13.78 9.69 -34.46
CA TYR A 303 -13.14 9.01 -33.34
C TYR A 303 -12.02 8.08 -33.85
N TYR A 304 -10.80 8.30 -33.37
CA TYR A 304 -9.65 7.55 -33.81
C TYR A 304 -9.72 6.12 -33.26
N ASN A 305 -10.45 5.25 -33.94
CA ASN A 305 -10.30 3.81 -33.77
C ASN A 305 -9.20 3.39 -34.73
N ALA A 306 -7.98 3.21 -34.19
CA ALA A 306 -6.97 2.51 -34.95
C ALA A 306 -7.53 1.12 -35.27
N GLN A 307 -7.79 0.85 -36.52
CA GLN A 307 -8.04 -0.53 -36.99
C GLN A 307 -6.71 -1.26 -36.86
N ILE A 308 -6.44 -1.79 -35.67
CA ILE A 308 -5.30 -2.66 -35.43
C ILE A 308 -5.83 -4.06 -35.45
N ASP A 309 -5.30 -4.88 -36.34
CA ASP A 309 -5.49 -6.33 -36.27
C ASP A 309 -4.65 -6.85 -35.08
N PHE A 310 -5.30 -7.01 -33.94
CA PHE A 310 -4.67 -7.44 -32.72
C PHE A 310 -4.20 -8.91 -32.76
N GLU A 311 -4.85 -9.77 -33.56
CA GLU A 311 -4.42 -11.16 -33.70
C GLU A 311 -3.12 -11.25 -34.50
N THR A 312 -3.05 -10.54 -35.63
CA THR A 312 -1.80 -10.41 -36.39
C THR A 312 -0.71 -9.78 -35.54
N LEU A 313 -1.02 -8.71 -34.80
CA LEU A 313 -0.06 -8.05 -33.91
C LEU A 313 0.47 -9.01 -32.82
N ALA A 314 -0.38 -9.87 -32.25
CA ALA A 314 0.05 -10.83 -31.22
C ALA A 314 1.12 -11.81 -31.72
N ASN A 315 1.14 -12.10 -33.01
CA ASN A 315 2.06 -13.05 -33.63
C ASN A 315 3.23 -12.39 -34.38
N GLU A 316 3.21 -11.07 -34.56
CA GLU A 316 4.25 -10.31 -35.25
C GLU A 316 5.55 -10.31 -34.44
N ASN A 317 6.69 -10.56 -35.09
CA ASN A 317 8.00 -10.34 -34.48
C ASN A 317 8.39 -8.87 -34.61
N ILE A 318 8.44 -8.14 -33.49
CA ILE A 318 8.76 -6.72 -33.46
C ILE A 318 10.08 -6.54 -32.73
N GLU A 319 11.12 -6.21 -33.46
CA GLU A 319 12.45 -5.98 -32.93
C GLU A 319 12.80 -4.49 -32.93
N ILE A 320 13.22 -3.98 -31.79
CA ILE A 320 13.77 -2.64 -31.67
C ILE A 320 15.16 -2.62 -32.29
N SER A 321 15.46 -1.63 -33.13
CA SER A 321 16.79 -1.54 -33.72
C SER A 321 17.88 -1.36 -32.66
N LYS A 322 19.06 -1.96 -32.88
CA LYS A 322 20.17 -2.03 -31.88
C LYS A 322 20.59 -0.67 -31.32
N GLU A 323 20.39 0.40 -32.06
CA GLU A 323 20.74 1.75 -31.61
C GLU A 323 19.76 2.32 -30.56
N TYR A 324 18.51 1.81 -30.53
CA TYR A 324 17.45 2.19 -29.59
C TYR A 324 17.15 1.11 -28.56
N ASP A 325 17.73 -0.08 -28.72
CA ASP A 325 17.62 -1.18 -27.75
C ASP A 325 18.69 -1.03 -26.66
N PHE A 326 18.21 -0.84 -25.46
CA PHE A 326 19.04 -0.73 -24.25
C PHE A 326 18.87 -1.91 -23.29
N GLY A 327 18.37 -3.05 -23.75
CA GLY A 327 18.27 -4.28 -22.97
C GLY A 327 19.61 -4.68 -22.30
N ARG A 328 20.75 -4.33 -22.92
CA ARG A 328 22.08 -4.58 -22.37
C ARG A 328 22.41 -3.92 -21.02
N ILE A 329 21.63 -2.88 -20.63
CA ILE A 329 21.85 -2.23 -19.32
C ILE A 329 20.96 -2.79 -18.22
N ILE A 330 20.10 -3.75 -18.54
CA ILE A 330 19.36 -4.49 -17.51
C ILE A 330 20.39 -5.15 -16.58
N PRO A 331 20.23 -5.05 -15.25
CA PRO A 331 21.09 -5.80 -14.32
C PRO A 331 21.04 -7.31 -14.63
N PRO A 332 22.12 -8.06 -14.43
CA PRO A 332 22.12 -9.51 -14.64
C PRO A 332 21.24 -10.20 -13.60
N ILE A 333 19.93 -10.23 -13.85
CA ILE A 333 18.90 -10.67 -12.91
C ILE A 333 19.03 -12.16 -12.59
N GLU A 334 19.56 -12.96 -13.51
CA GLU A 334 19.88 -14.37 -13.29
C GLU A 334 20.77 -14.60 -12.06
N LEU A 335 21.67 -13.67 -11.75
CA LEU A 335 22.51 -13.76 -10.55
C LEU A 335 21.67 -13.58 -9.27
N TYR A 336 20.64 -12.75 -9.32
CA TYR A 336 19.70 -12.59 -8.18
C TYR A 336 18.84 -13.84 -8.02
N LYS A 337 18.45 -14.49 -9.14
CA LYS A 337 17.73 -15.77 -9.10
C LYS A 337 18.54 -16.83 -8.35
N GLU A 338 19.80 -17.03 -8.70
CA GLU A 338 20.68 -17.98 -8.05
C GLU A 338 20.80 -17.75 -6.54
N ILE A 339 20.98 -16.47 -6.14
CA ILE A 339 21.07 -16.09 -4.73
C ILE A 339 19.78 -16.41 -3.99
N ILE A 340 18.62 -16.10 -4.60
CA ILE A 340 17.33 -16.35 -3.97
C ILE A 340 17.00 -17.84 -3.96
N ASP A 341 17.36 -18.58 -5.00
CA ASP A 341 17.15 -20.02 -5.04
C ASP A 341 18.00 -20.73 -3.99
N GLU A 342 19.25 -20.30 -3.78
CA GLU A 342 20.09 -20.76 -2.67
C GLU A 342 19.43 -20.46 -1.30
N TYR A 343 18.93 -19.24 -1.11
CA TYR A 343 18.19 -18.86 0.10
C TYR A 343 16.92 -19.70 0.28
N CYS A 344 16.13 -19.86 -0.79
CA CYS A 344 14.92 -20.68 -0.77
C CYS A 344 15.24 -22.16 -0.46
N ALA A 345 16.33 -22.69 -0.99
CA ALA A 345 16.80 -24.05 -0.68
C ALA A 345 17.23 -24.18 0.79
N ALA A 346 17.88 -23.15 1.33
CA ALA A 346 18.22 -23.09 2.75
C ALA A 346 16.98 -23.00 3.66
N MET A 347 15.91 -22.34 3.17
CA MET A 347 14.61 -22.18 3.83
C MET A 347 13.60 -23.22 3.38
N ASP A 348 14.04 -24.36 2.82
CA ASP A 348 13.20 -25.41 2.25
C ASP A 348 11.97 -25.68 3.16
N PRO A 349 10.75 -25.63 2.61
CA PRO A 349 9.52 -25.94 3.37
C PRO A 349 9.58 -27.29 4.09
N ARG A 350 10.31 -28.26 3.57
CA ARG A 350 10.52 -29.58 4.21
C ARG A 350 11.33 -29.46 5.51
N LYS A 351 12.30 -28.57 5.57
CA LYS A 351 13.06 -28.25 6.79
C LYS A 351 12.25 -27.40 7.76
N LEU A 352 11.32 -26.58 7.25
CA LEU A 352 10.43 -25.75 8.04
C LEU A 352 9.12 -26.46 8.45
N ALA A 353 8.77 -27.59 7.79
CA ALA A 353 7.57 -28.34 8.07
C ALA A 353 7.42 -28.75 9.55
N PRO A 354 8.46 -29.25 10.25
CA PRO A 354 8.38 -29.56 11.67
C PRO A 354 8.08 -28.33 12.52
N LEU A 355 8.70 -27.19 12.23
CA LEU A 355 8.48 -25.92 12.92
C LEU A 355 7.08 -25.37 12.66
N LYS A 356 6.58 -25.44 11.43
CA LYS A 356 5.20 -25.06 11.09
C LYS A 356 4.20 -25.94 11.81
N LYS A 357 4.45 -27.25 11.90
CA LYS A 357 3.62 -28.18 12.66
C LYS A 357 3.60 -27.79 14.14
N GLN A 358 4.75 -27.55 14.75
CA GLN A 358 4.82 -27.09 16.14
C GLN A 358 4.08 -25.78 16.38
N ILE A 359 4.19 -24.81 15.46
CA ILE A 359 3.46 -23.54 15.54
C ILE A 359 1.94 -23.78 15.48
N ASN A 360 1.48 -24.64 14.59
CA ASN A 360 0.07 -24.98 14.48
C ASN A 360 -0.44 -25.72 15.72
N ASP A 361 0.34 -26.67 16.24
CA ASP A 361 -0.01 -27.41 17.44
C ASP A 361 -0.10 -26.47 18.66
N LEU A 362 0.86 -25.56 18.82
CA LEU A 362 0.85 -24.54 19.86
C LEU A 362 -0.32 -23.55 19.72
N ASN A 363 -0.66 -23.16 18.50
CA ASN A 363 -1.82 -22.29 18.25
C ASN A 363 -3.14 -23.00 18.60
N ASN A 364 -3.26 -24.27 18.27
CA ASN A 364 -4.43 -25.08 18.60
C ASN A 364 -4.56 -25.27 20.12
N GLU A 365 -3.45 -25.55 20.80
CA GLU A 365 -3.41 -25.65 22.26
C GLU A 365 -3.75 -24.32 22.94
N LYS A 366 -3.22 -23.21 22.42
CA LYS A 366 -3.56 -21.87 22.89
C LYS A 366 -5.06 -21.59 22.75
N GLN A 367 -5.67 -21.93 21.62
CA GLN A 367 -7.11 -21.74 21.42
C GLN A 367 -7.93 -22.60 22.39
N ARG A 368 -7.50 -23.84 22.62
CA ARG A 368 -8.16 -24.74 23.61
C ARG A 368 -8.09 -24.16 25.02
N LEU A 369 -6.92 -23.70 25.43
CA LEU A 369 -6.71 -23.08 26.74
C LEU A 369 -7.51 -21.75 26.89
N GLU A 370 -7.62 -20.95 25.83
CA GLU A 370 -8.46 -19.75 25.82
C GLU A 370 -9.96 -20.08 25.97
N GLN A 371 -10.44 -21.13 25.31
CA GLN A 371 -11.82 -21.58 25.44
C GLN A 371 -12.11 -22.13 26.85
N GLU A 372 -11.18 -22.89 27.40
CA GLU A 372 -11.31 -23.45 28.75
C GLU A 372 -11.29 -22.33 29.82
N LYS A 373 -10.39 -21.36 29.66
CA LYS A 373 -10.35 -20.14 30.48
C LYS A 373 -11.66 -19.36 30.41
N ASN A 374 -12.22 -19.17 29.22
CA ASN A 374 -13.49 -18.45 29.05
C ASN A 374 -14.66 -19.19 29.72
N LYS A 375 -14.69 -20.53 29.65
CA LYS A 375 -15.67 -21.35 30.38
C LYS A 375 -15.53 -21.15 31.89
N GLN A 376 -14.29 -21.21 32.42
CA GLN A 376 -14.03 -20.99 33.84
C GLN A 376 -14.45 -19.58 34.29
N ILE A 377 -14.15 -18.55 33.47
CA ILE A 377 -14.59 -17.18 33.76
C ILE A 377 -16.12 -17.10 33.82
N GLN A 378 -16.81 -17.77 32.91
CA GLN A 378 -18.28 -17.77 32.86
C GLN A 378 -18.88 -18.46 34.11
N VAL A 379 -18.33 -19.60 34.51
CA VAL A 379 -18.74 -20.31 35.74
C VAL A 379 -18.54 -19.40 36.98
N LEU A 380 -17.34 -18.82 37.10
CA LEU A 380 -17.02 -17.93 38.22
C LEU A 380 -17.88 -16.66 38.23
N SER A 381 -18.22 -16.12 37.05
CA SER A 381 -19.14 -15.00 36.93
C SER A 381 -20.55 -15.33 37.41
N ASN A 382 -21.02 -16.53 37.09
CA ASN A 382 -22.32 -17.04 37.55
C ASN A 382 -22.34 -17.26 39.08
N GLU A 383 -21.29 -17.89 39.62
CA GLU A 383 -21.13 -18.03 41.08
C GLU A 383 -21.08 -16.69 41.80
N LYS A 384 -20.33 -15.73 41.26
CA LYS A 384 -20.29 -14.37 41.79
C LYS A 384 -21.67 -13.73 41.83
N ASN A 385 -22.44 -13.83 40.75
CA ASN A 385 -23.81 -13.29 40.68
C ASN A 385 -24.74 -13.97 41.71
N LEU A 386 -24.62 -15.31 41.87
CA LEU A 386 -25.39 -16.03 42.85
C LEU A 386 -25.06 -15.60 44.27
N LEU A 387 -23.79 -15.42 44.59
CA LEU A 387 -23.34 -14.93 45.90
C LEU A 387 -23.78 -13.47 46.14
N GLN A 388 -23.72 -12.59 45.14
CA GLN A 388 -24.23 -11.24 45.25
C GLN A 388 -25.74 -11.20 45.54
N ASN A 389 -26.52 -12.04 44.88
CA ASN A 389 -27.97 -12.15 45.15
C ASN A 389 -28.24 -12.70 46.57
N ARG A 390 -27.40 -13.62 47.04
CA ARG A 390 -27.50 -14.15 48.42
C ARG A 390 -27.17 -13.08 49.45
N ILE A 391 -26.12 -12.28 49.20
CA ILE A 391 -25.76 -11.13 50.05
C ILE A 391 -26.92 -10.13 50.08
N LEU A 392 -27.51 -9.79 48.94
CA LEU A 392 -28.62 -8.83 48.86
C LEU A 392 -29.82 -9.34 49.66
N LYS A 393 -30.14 -10.64 49.55
CA LYS A 393 -31.22 -11.29 50.33
C LYS A 393 -30.92 -11.19 51.84
N LEU A 394 -29.71 -11.53 52.26
CA LEU A 394 -29.31 -11.46 53.67
C LEU A 394 -29.33 -10.01 54.20
N GLN A 395 -28.97 -9.03 53.39
CA GLN A 395 -29.07 -7.62 53.72
C GLN A 395 -30.55 -7.18 53.93
N ASN A 396 -31.43 -7.63 53.05
CA ASN A 396 -32.87 -7.33 53.15
C ASN A 396 -33.47 -8.00 54.39
N ASP A 397 -33.11 -9.29 54.66
CA ASP A 397 -33.53 -10.01 55.86
C ASP A 397 -33.01 -9.30 57.13
N LEU A 398 -31.78 -8.83 57.14
CA LEU A 398 -31.18 -8.07 58.23
C LEU A 398 -31.87 -6.77 58.46
N ASN A 399 -32.22 -6.02 57.40
CA ASN A 399 -32.96 -4.78 57.50
C ASN A 399 -34.36 -5.01 58.07
N PHE A 400 -35.04 -6.05 57.61
CA PHE A 400 -36.37 -6.46 58.10
C PHE A 400 -36.29 -6.79 59.61
N ILE A 401 -35.33 -7.63 60.05
CA ILE A 401 -35.13 -8.00 61.45
C ILE A 401 -34.77 -6.76 62.27
N SER A 402 -33.94 -5.87 61.74
CA SER A 402 -33.57 -4.61 62.38
C SER A 402 -34.74 -3.69 62.62
N ALA A 403 -35.60 -3.55 61.62
CA ALA A 403 -36.82 -2.74 61.70
C ALA A 403 -37.80 -3.34 62.74
N LYS A 404 -37.95 -4.69 62.72
CA LYS A 404 -38.79 -5.37 63.67
C LYS A 404 -38.28 -5.28 65.13
N ALA A 405 -36.94 -5.34 65.34
CA ALA A 405 -36.28 -5.16 66.61
C ALA A 405 -36.44 -3.68 67.15
N ALA A 406 -36.36 -2.70 66.26
CA ALA A 406 -36.58 -1.32 66.62
C ALA A 406 -38.02 -1.07 67.09
N ASN A 407 -38.98 -1.71 66.42
CA ASN A 407 -40.40 -1.62 66.80
C ASN A 407 -40.75 -2.32 68.14
N LEU A 408 -39.96 -3.34 68.54
CA LEU A 408 -40.19 -4.12 69.75
C LEU A 408 -39.39 -3.66 70.98
N GLY A 409 -38.49 -2.65 70.84
CA GLY A 409 -37.72 -2.09 71.94
C GLY A 409 -36.73 -3.03 72.65
N ILE A 410 -36.33 -4.16 72.01
CA ILE A 410 -35.55 -5.22 72.67
C ILE A 410 -34.07 -5.07 72.32
N GLU A 411 -33.20 -4.67 73.29
CA GLU A 411 -31.74 -4.56 73.13
C GLU A 411 -31.03 -5.89 72.79
N PHE A 412 -31.60 -7.02 73.13
CA PHE A 412 -31.05 -8.35 72.85
C PHE A 412 -30.90 -8.68 71.37
N PHE A 413 -31.66 -8.05 70.51
CA PHE A 413 -31.55 -8.27 69.06
C PHE A 413 -30.43 -7.47 68.40
N ARG A 414 -29.91 -6.43 69.03
CA ARG A 414 -28.80 -5.62 68.45
C ARG A 414 -27.49 -6.37 68.36
N SER A 415 -27.15 -7.23 69.31
CA SER A 415 -25.94 -8.07 69.29
C SER A 415 -25.93 -9.06 68.12
N ASN A 416 -27.05 -9.79 67.96
CA ASN A 416 -27.18 -10.77 66.86
C ASN A 416 -27.15 -10.13 65.45
N ILE A 417 -27.62 -8.88 65.33
CA ILE A 417 -27.59 -8.12 64.07
C ILE A 417 -26.14 -7.67 63.75
N PHE A 418 -25.36 -7.30 64.78
CA PHE A 418 -23.96 -6.91 64.61
C PHE A 418 -23.10 -8.07 64.11
N ASP A 419 -23.28 -9.28 64.66
CA ASP A 419 -22.55 -10.52 64.28
C ASP A 419 -22.91 -10.96 62.85
N LYS A 420 -24.17 -10.84 62.43
CA LYS A 420 -24.58 -11.09 61.04
C LYS A 420 -24.01 -10.10 60.05
N LYS A 421 -23.94 -8.78 60.39
CA LYS A 421 -23.28 -7.79 59.57
C LYS A 421 -21.78 -8.05 59.43
N LEU A 422 -21.12 -8.50 60.48
CA LEU A 422 -19.69 -8.81 60.46
C LEU A 422 -19.41 -10.04 59.56
N ASN A 423 -20.27 -11.03 59.58
CA ASN A 423 -20.13 -12.21 58.72
C ASN A 423 -20.35 -11.88 57.24
N ILE A 424 -21.30 -11.04 56.90
CA ILE A 424 -21.51 -10.57 55.54
C ILE A 424 -20.28 -9.82 55.02
N LYS A 425 -19.70 -8.91 55.81
CA LYS A 425 -18.47 -8.21 55.45
C LYS A 425 -17.25 -9.12 55.27
N LYS A 426 -17.14 -10.20 56.08
CA LYS A 426 -16.10 -11.23 55.89
C LYS A 426 -16.28 -11.98 54.58
N GLN A 427 -17.48 -12.37 54.22
CA GLN A 427 -17.76 -13.05 52.95
C GLN A 427 -17.50 -12.14 51.74
N GLU A 428 -17.84 -10.87 51.80
CA GLU A 428 -17.50 -9.91 50.75
C GLU A 428 -16.00 -9.75 50.56
N ARG A 429 -15.24 -9.74 51.65
CA ARG A 429 -13.77 -9.64 51.63
C ARG A 429 -13.12 -10.88 51.03
N GLU A 430 -13.60 -12.06 51.40
CA GLU A 430 -13.13 -13.33 50.84
C GLU A 430 -13.42 -13.43 49.33
N LEU A 431 -14.60 -12.98 48.90
CA LEU A 431 -14.95 -12.95 47.46
C LEU A 431 -14.04 -11.99 46.68
N ARG A 432 -13.68 -10.81 47.24
CA ARG A 432 -12.71 -9.90 46.62
C ARG A 432 -11.33 -10.53 46.52
N ILE A 433 -10.85 -11.18 47.56
CA ILE A 433 -9.54 -11.85 47.57
C ILE A 433 -9.51 -12.98 46.53
N GLN A 434 -10.56 -13.81 46.44
CA GLN A 434 -10.66 -14.84 45.41
C GLN A 434 -10.70 -14.25 43.98
N THR A 435 -11.40 -13.14 43.77
CA THR A 435 -11.47 -12.46 42.46
C THR A 435 -10.09 -11.90 42.07
N ASP A 436 -9.35 -11.35 43.02
CA ASP A 436 -8.00 -10.81 42.79
C ASP A 436 -6.95 -11.91 42.59
N GLN A 437 -7.08 -13.03 43.29
CA GLN A 437 -6.25 -14.23 43.07
C GLN A 437 -6.50 -14.86 41.69
N ILE A 438 -7.73 -14.85 41.20
CA ILE A 438 -8.07 -15.32 39.87
C ILE A 438 -7.49 -14.38 38.80
N LYS A 439 -7.58 -13.07 39.00
CA LYS A 439 -6.94 -12.08 38.11
C LYS A 439 -5.42 -12.25 38.05
N SER A 440 -4.76 -12.55 39.16
CA SER A 440 -3.31 -12.77 39.20
C SER A 440 -2.86 -14.09 38.55
N LYS A 441 -3.70 -15.15 38.61
CA LYS A 441 -3.44 -16.44 37.94
C LYS A 441 -3.70 -16.39 36.43
N ILE A 442 -4.45 -15.39 35.93
CA ILE A 442 -4.80 -15.20 34.51
C ILE A 442 -3.73 -14.36 33.78
N THR A 443 -2.72 -13.83 34.46
CA THR A 443 -1.57 -13.22 33.77
C THR A 443 -0.83 -14.33 33.04
N LEU A 444 -1.15 -14.47 31.75
CA LEU A 444 -0.47 -15.38 30.83
C LEU A 444 1.02 -15.09 30.86
N ASN A 445 1.80 -16.08 31.25
CA ASN A 445 3.21 -16.16 30.91
C ASN A 445 3.33 -16.22 29.38
N LEU A 446 3.33 -15.05 28.71
CA LEU A 446 3.89 -14.98 27.38
C LEU A 446 5.37 -15.38 27.54
N PRO A 447 5.91 -16.25 26.65
CA PRO A 447 7.33 -16.57 26.69
C PRO A 447 8.12 -15.34 26.27
N TYR A 448 8.35 -14.44 27.23
CA TYR A 448 9.40 -13.44 27.08
C TYR A 448 10.73 -14.18 27.10
N PRO A 449 11.72 -13.77 26.31
CA PRO A 449 13.06 -14.28 26.49
C PRO A 449 13.44 -14.01 27.96
N ASN A 450 13.61 -15.09 28.73
CA ASN A 450 13.91 -15.03 30.17
C ASN A 450 15.34 -14.52 30.48
N SER A 451 16.02 -13.92 29.51
CA SER A 451 17.43 -13.60 29.56
C SER A 451 17.71 -12.34 28.70
N ALA A 452 18.62 -11.48 29.16
CA ALA A 452 19.06 -10.29 28.45
C ALA A 452 19.86 -10.62 27.19
N LYS A 453 20.61 -11.71 27.19
CA LYS A 453 21.46 -12.12 26.08
C LYS A 453 20.69 -12.34 24.76
N PRO A 454 19.61 -13.12 24.66
CA PRO A 454 18.81 -13.23 23.44
C PRO A 454 18.18 -11.89 23.01
N ARG A 455 17.87 -11.00 23.93
CA ARG A 455 17.36 -9.67 23.59
C ARG A 455 18.39 -8.79 22.90
N ILE A 456 19.65 -8.84 23.34
CA ILE A 456 20.76 -8.14 22.67
C ILE A 456 21.04 -8.76 21.32
N GLN A 457 21.05 -10.08 21.22
CA GLN A 457 21.25 -10.79 19.94
C GLN A 457 20.11 -10.55 18.94
N ASN A 458 18.92 -10.20 19.41
CA ASN A 458 17.79 -9.79 18.57
C ASN A 458 17.82 -8.31 18.14
N GLN A 459 18.75 -7.51 18.63
CA GLN A 459 18.90 -6.12 18.19
C GLN A 459 19.40 -6.07 16.73
N LEU A 460 19.00 -5.01 16.02
CA LEU A 460 19.35 -4.82 14.61
C LEU A 460 20.86 -4.86 14.39
N SER A 461 21.64 -4.22 15.28
CA SER A 461 23.10 -4.21 15.22
C SER A 461 23.70 -5.63 15.21
N TYR A 462 23.21 -6.51 16.10
CA TYR A 462 23.72 -7.88 16.16
C TYR A 462 23.36 -8.68 14.90
N LYS A 463 22.10 -8.59 14.45
CA LYS A 463 21.61 -9.28 13.25
C LYS A 463 22.35 -8.84 11.99
N LEU A 464 22.61 -7.54 11.83
CA LEU A 464 23.36 -7.01 10.68
C LEU A 464 24.81 -7.44 10.71
N GLY A 465 25.48 -7.33 11.86
CA GLY A 465 26.87 -7.75 11.98
C GLY A 465 27.07 -9.24 11.78
N GLN A 466 26.15 -10.08 12.25
CA GLN A 466 26.17 -11.52 12.00
C GLN A 466 26.05 -11.81 10.50
N ALA A 467 25.14 -11.13 9.82
CA ALA A 467 24.98 -11.27 8.38
C ALA A 467 26.24 -10.85 7.62
N MET A 468 26.90 -9.77 8.04
CA MET A 468 28.17 -9.33 7.46
C MET A 468 29.26 -10.39 7.61
N ILE A 469 29.44 -10.94 8.82
CA ILE A 469 30.46 -11.98 9.08
C ILE A 469 30.20 -13.25 8.25
N VAL A 470 28.94 -13.68 8.18
CA VAL A 470 28.58 -14.88 7.41
C VAL A 470 28.82 -14.67 5.92
N ASN A 471 28.45 -13.51 5.39
CA ASN A 471 28.55 -13.23 3.96
C ASN A 471 29.95 -12.79 3.52
N SER A 472 30.84 -12.35 4.43
CA SER A 472 32.23 -12.02 4.09
C SER A 472 33.12 -13.23 3.83
N LYS A 473 32.66 -14.47 4.05
CA LYS A 473 33.45 -15.70 3.90
C LYS A 473 33.60 -16.18 2.45
N SER A 474 32.88 -15.60 1.50
CA SER A 474 32.95 -15.99 0.10
C SER A 474 32.69 -14.80 -0.84
N LEU A 475 33.19 -14.87 -2.07
CA LEU A 475 32.98 -13.84 -3.09
C LEU A 475 31.48 -13.62 -3.38
N LEU A 476 30.74 -14.71 -3.52
CA LEU A 476 29.27 -14.68 -3.67
C LEU A 476 28.59 -14.05 -2.44
N GLY A 477 29.13 -14.31 -1.25
CA GLY A 477 28.66 -13.67 -0.02
C GLY A 477 28.83 -12.15 -0.05
N TYR A 478 29.92 -11.63 -0.56
CA TYR A 478 30.11 -10.19 -0.73
C TYR A 478 29.09 -9.58 -1.68
N ILE A 479 28.80 -10.22 -2.79
CA ILE A 479 27.82 -9.76 -3.79
C ILE A 479 26.41 -9.74 -3.19
N ARG A 480 26.02 -10.76 -2.42
CA ARG A 480 24.68 -10.85 -1.80
C ARG A 480 24.52 -10.01 -0.53
N MET A 481 25.62 -9.61 0.10
CA MET A 481 25.61 -8.92 1.40
C MET A 481 24.68 -7.70 1.44
N PRO A 482 24.66 -6.77 0.47
CA PRO A 482 23.77 -5.61 0.49
C PRO A 482 22.27 -6.00 0.58
N PHE A 483 21.89 -7.06 -0.10
CA PHE A 483 20.50 -7.54 -0.15
C PHE A 483 20.06 -8.18 1.18
N VAL A 484 20.95 -9.00 1.75
CA VAL A 484 20.72 -9.63 3.05
C VAL A 484 20.59 -8.56 4.14
N LEU A 485 21.45 -7.55 4.10
CA LEU A 485 21.42 -6.45 5.06
C LEU A 485 20.14 -5.60 4.93
N SER A 486 19.72 -5.27 3.70
CA SER A 486 18.46 -4.57 3.46
C SER A 486 17.25 -5.37 3.95
N TYR A 487 17.18 -6.65 3.64
CA TYR A 487 16.11 -7.52 4.11
C TYR A 487 16.03 -7.60 5.64
N ILE A 488 17.17 -7.76 6.31
CA ILE A 488 17.21 -7.79 7.79
C ILE A 488 16.73 -6.46 8.37
N TYR A 489 17.12 -5.35 7.78
CA TYR A 489 16.71 -4.00 8.20
C TYR A 489 15.20 -3.82 8.08
N ASP A 490 14.63 -4.14 6.93
CA ASP A 490 13.20 -3.97 6.65
C ASP A 490 12.35 -4.90 7.53
N LYS A 491 12.76 -6.16 7.67
CA LYS A 491 12.10 -7.12 8.55
C LYS A 491 12.12 -6.64 10.01
N HIS A 492 13.25 -6.18 10.50
CA HIS A 492 13.36 -5.66 11.86
C HIS A 492 12.47 -4.43 12.08
N LYS A 493 12.41 -3.54 11.11
CA LYS A 493 11.51 -2.37 11.13
C LYS A 493 10.03 -2.76 11.22
N GLN A 494 9.63 -3.79 10.46
CA GLN A 494 8.26 -4.34 10.53
C GLN A 494 7.99 -4.98 11.89
N GLU A 495 8.92 -5.80 12.41
CA GLU A 495 8.80 -6.42 13.73
C GLU A 495 8.65 -5.37 14.84
N GLN A 496 9.43 -4.29 14.79
CA GLN A 496 9.34 -3.17 15.74
C GLN A 496 8.00 -2.44 15.64
N LYS A 497 7.51 -2.21 14.42
CA LYS A 497 6.20 -1.58 14.22
C LYS A 497 5.08 -2.43 14.82
N ILE A 498 5.09 -3.74 14.56
CA ILE A 498 4.12 -4.70 15.13
C ILE A 498 4.20 -4.71 16.66
N TYR A 499 5.41 -4.67 17.23
CA TYR A 499 5.61 -4.64 18.67
C TYR A 499 5.05 -3.35 19.29
N GLN A 500 5.34 -2.18 18.72
CA GLN A 500 4.82 -0.90 19.19
C GLN A 500 3.28 -0.82 19.12
N GLU A 501 2.68 -1.39 18.09
CA GLU A 501 1.23 -1.44 17.97
C GLU A 501 0.59 -2.39 19.01
N LYS A 502 1.26 -3.50 19.33
CA LYS A 502 0.82 -4.41 20.41
C LYS A 502 0.86 -3.72 21.78
N ILE A 503 1.93 -2.99 22.09
CA ILE A 503 2.06 -2.24 23.34
C ILE A 503 1.01 -1.12 23.43
N LYS A 504 0.69 -0.47 22.32
CA LYS A 504 -0.37 0.55 22.31
C LYS A 504 -1.75 -0.03 22.64
N LYS A 505 -2.00 -1.28 22.26
CA LYS A 505 -3.26 -1.99 22.54
C LYS A 505 -3.29 -2.56 23.96
N ASP A 506 -2.17 -3.07 24.42
CA ASP A 506 -2.00 -3.67 25.74
C ASP A 506 -0.62 -3.30 26.31
N PRO A 507 -0.57 -2.27 27.19
CA PRO A 507 0.67 -1.82 27.82
C PRO A 507 1.37 -2.89 28.65
N SER A 508 0.68 -3.94 29.10
CA SER A 508 1.27 -5.03 29.87
C SER A 508 2.23 -5.91 29.05
N LEU A 509 2.13 -5.84 27.72
CA LEU A 509 3.02 -6.54 26.78
C LEU A 509 4.37 -5.84 26.58
N LYS A 510 4.61 -4.71 27.24
CA LYS A 510 5.90 -4.02 27.20
C LYS A 510 6.97 -4.87 27.87
N LEU A 511 8.03 -5.17 27.12
CA LEU A 511 9.17 -5.90 27.66
C LEU A 511 9.80 -5.14 28.84
N PRO A 512 10.21 -5.84 29.91
CA PRO A 512 10.90 -5.22 31.03
C PRO A 512 12.17 -4.49 30.58
N PRO A 513 12.68 -3.49 31.32
CA PRO A 513 13.97 -2.89 31.01
C PRO A 513 15.06 -3.95 30.88
N LEU A 514 16.04 -3.74 30.03
CA LEU A 514 17.10 -4.72 29.81
C LEU A 514 17.92 -4.98 31.09
N GLU A 515 18.05 -3.96 31.90
CA GLU A 515 18.76 -3.93 33.18
C GLU A 515 18.10 -4.79 34.26
N SER A 516 16.84 -5.12 34.11
CA SER A 516 16.07 -5.93 35.07
C SER A 516 16.33 -7.42 34.99
N TYR A 517 17.06 -7.88 33.95
CA TYR A 517 17.36 -9.29 33.79
C TYR A 517 18.57 -9.71 34.62
N PRO A 518 18.53 -10.91 35.26
CA PRO A 518 19.60 -11.41 36.09
C PRO A 518 20.97 -11.53 35.38
N ASP A 519 20.95 -11.84 34.10
CA ASP A 519 22.11 -12.01 33.24
C ASP A 519 22.57 -10.72 32.53
N TYR A 520 22.02 -9.54 32.90
CA TYR A 520 22.30 -8.30 32.20
C TYR A 520 23.77 -7.94 32.09
N LYS A 521 24.51 -8.03 33.22
CA LYS A 521 25.96 -7.73 33.24
C LYS A 521 26.78 -8.63 32.33
N GLU A 522 26.39 -9.91 32.23
CA GLU A 522 27.06 -10.88 31.36
C GLU A 522 26.64 -10.66 29.92
N ALA A 523 25.36 -10.37 29.68
CA ALA A 523 24.81 -10.10 28.36
C ALA A 523 25.40 -8.84 27.69
N LEU A 524 25.89 -7.86 28.46
CA LEU A 524 26.59 -6.68 27.95
C LEU A 524 27.83 -7.05 27.13
N LYS A 525 28.47 -8.18 27.41
CA LYS A 525 29.63 -8.69 26.64
C LYS A 525 29.24 -8.93 25.17
N GLU A 526 27.97 -9.24 24.89
CA GLU A 526 27.49 -9.40 23.51
C GLU A 526 27.55 -8.09 22.70
N LYS A 527 27.45 -6.93 23.35
CA LYS A 527 27.63 -5.62 22.71
C LYS A 527 29.09 -5.30 22.40
N GLU A 528 30.02 -5.91 23.13
CA GLU A 528 31.45 -5.75 22.91
C GLU A 528 32.01 -6.68 21.83
N CYS A 529 31.25 -7.70 21.42
CA CYS A 529 31.69 -8.63 20.41
C CYS A 529 31.76 -7.98 19.02
N LEU A 530 32.65 -8.52 18.16
CA LEU A 530 32.84 -8.04 16.79
C LEU A 530 31.52 -7.99 16.01
N THR A 531 30.67 -9.00 16.19
CA THR A 531 29.36 -9.08 15.54
C THR A 531 28.50 -7.84 15.81
N TYR A 532 28.38 -7.43 17.07
CA TYR A 532 27.57 -6.26 17.43
C TYR A 532 28.19 -4.96 16.92
N LYS A 533 29.50 -4.79 17.10
CA LYS A 533 30.24 -3.59 16.68
C LYS A 533 30.22 -3.36 15.17
N LEU A 534 30.31 -4.42 14.37
CA LEU A 534 30.17 -4.33 12.91
C LEU A 534 28.79 -3.81 12.48
N GLY A 535 27.72 -4.36 13.05
CA GLY A 535 26.38 -3.90 12.72
C GLY A 535 26.09 -2.48 13.24
N GLU A 536 26.64 -2.10 14.39
CA GLU A 536 26.52 -0.73 14.90
C GLU A 536 27.25 0.27 14.00
N ALA A 537 28.45 -0.09 13.53
CA ALA A 537 29.21 0.73 12.58
C ALA A 537 28.46 0.90 11.25
N LEU A 538 27.82 -0.18 10.75
CA LEU A 538 27.00 -0.11 9.54
C LEU A 538 25.80 0.84 9.72
N ILE A 539 25.08 0.76 10.83
CA ILE A 539 23.97 1.67 11.13
C ILE A 539 24.45 3.11 11.21
N LYS A 540 25.56 3.37 11.89
CA LYS A 540 26.16 4.72 11.96
C LYS A 540 26.56 5.23 10.57
N ALA A 541 27.14 4.39 9.74
CA ALA A 541 27.52 4.75 8.37
C ALA A 541 26.29 5.06 7.49
N SER A 542 25.21 4.29 7.62
CA SER A 542 23.97 4.52 6.87
C SER A 542 23.26 5.81 7.27
N ASN A 543 23.31 6.19 8.56
CA ASN A 543 22.70 7.44 9.04
C ASN A 543 23.50 8.69 8.62
N ASN A 544 24.79 8.52 8.31
CA ASN A 544 25.67 9.61 7.89
C ASN A 544 25.89 9.63 6.36
N TRP A 545 24.97 9.08 5.58
CA TRP A 545 25.04 8.98 4.11
C TRP A 545 25.31 10.31 3.41
N TYR A 546 24.78 11.43 3.93
CA TYR A 546 25.02 12.77 3.39
C TYR A 546 26.43 13.33 3.64
N GLY A 547 27.27 12.63 4.42
CA GLY A 547 28.61 13.04 4.81
C GLY A 547 29.77 12.14 4.32
N GLY A 548 29.59 11.32 3.28
CA GLY A 548 30.68 10.47 2.77
C GLY A 548 31.01 9.23 3.63
N GLY A 549 30.09 8.82 4.51
CA GLY A 549 30.34 7.76 5.51
C GLY A 549 30.66 6.37 4.97
N ILE A 550 30.28 6.04 3.71
CA ILE A 550 30.56 4.72 3.12
C ILE A 550 31.99 4.63 2.61
N SER A 551 32.57 5.69 2.04
CA SER A 551 33.97 5.68 1.59
C SER A 551 34.95 5.52 2.76
N ASN A 552 34.66 6.11 3.90
CA ASN A 552 35.45 5.97 5.13
C ASN A 552 35.31 4.58 5.79
N TYR A 553 34.20 3.87 5.54
CA TYR A 553 33.98 2.53 6.08
C TYR A 553 34.76 1.46 5.29
N CYS A 554 34.81 1.56 3.95
CA CYS A 554 35.61 0.66 3.13
C CYS A 554 37.11 0.82 3.37
N LEU A 555 37.59 2.03 3.69
CA LEU A 555 38.99 2.31 3.99
C LEU A 555 39.45 1.81 5.37
N ARG A 556 38.54 1.70 6.36
CA ARG A 556 38.85 1.19 7.71
C ARG A 556 38.73 -0.32 7.86
N LEU A 557 38.14 -1.04 6.92
CA LEU A 557 38.11 -2.50 6.90
C LEU A 557 39.32 -3.12 6.18
N GLY A 558 40.14 -2.30 5.48
CA GLY A 558 41.36 -2.70 4.83
C GLY A 558 42.66 -2.44 5.62
N SER A 559 42.55 -1.92 6.84
CA SER A 559 43.61 -1.80 7.85
C SER A 559 43.23 -2.61 9.10
#